data_1d94b53c152cd9821bde0e2ab9951366
#
_entry.id   1d94b53c152cd9821bde0e2ab9951366
#
_cell.length_a   1.000
_cell.length_b   1.000
_cell.length_c   1.000
_cell.angle_alpha   90.00
_cell.angle_beta   90.00
_cell.angle_gamma   90.00
#
_symmetry.space_group_name_H-M   'P 1'
#
loop_
_entity.id
_entity.type
_entity.pdbx_description
1 polymer ?
#
loop_
_entity_poly.entity_id
_entity_poly.type
_entity_poly.pdbx_seq_one_letter_code
_entity_poly.pdbx_strand_id
1 'polypeptide(L)'
;MYAQITYFYRRKMSLINDFLSLIYPRQCSACNRLLYAHETHLCNLCAVSLPRSGFEGQRNNELELIFAGRVPVEAATSFLLFEKTGRVQQVLHKIKYHGDKDLAQELGKMYGRELAGQASLGELHMIIPVPLHPKKLKERGFNQSEAFA
;
A
#
# COMPACT_ATOMS: atom_id res chain seq x y z
N MET A 1 30.79 -6.04 31.79
CA MET A 1 29.74 -6.89 32.34
C MET A 1 28.45 -6.46 31.62
N TYR A 2 28.15 -7.11 30.49
CA TYR A 2 27.04 -6.75 29.57
C TYR A 2 25.80 -7.49 30.00
N ALA A 3 24.77 -6.76 30.44
CA ALA A 3 23.43 -7.29 30.67
C ALA A 3 22.75 -7.39 29.31
N GLN A 4 22.61 -8.59 28.79
CA GLN A 4 21.74 -8.88 27.66
C GLN A 4 20.27 -8.75 28.11
N ILE A 5 19.63 -7.68 27.70
CA ILE A 5 18.17 -7.54 27.83
C ILE A 5 17.56 -8.29 26.65
N THR A 6 17.26 -9.56 26.89
CA THR A 6 16.48 -10.40 25.98
C THR A 6 15.02 -9.96 26.13
N TYR A 7 14.55 -9.11 25.24
CA TYR A 7 13.12 -8.82 25.10
C TYR A 7 12.42 -10.04 24.49
N PHE A 8 12.07 -11.01 25.33
CA PHE A 8 11.11 -12.06 24.97
C PHE A 8 9.73 -11.41 24.91
N TYR A 9 9.32 -10.97 23.70
CA TYR A 9 7.94 -10.61 23.43
C TYR A 9 7.11 -11.91 23.49
N ARG A 10 6.60 -12.19 24.66
CA ARG A 10 5.70 -13.31 24.93
C ARG A 10 4.35 -13.03 24.29
N ARG A 11 4.26 -13.26 22.96
CA ARG A 11 2.98 -13.33 22.25
C ARG A 11 2.20 -14.45 22.93
N LYS A 12 1.11 -14.15 23.62
CA LYS A 12 0.12 -15.14 24.04
C LYS A 12 -0.38 -15.82 22.76
N MET A 13 0.24 -16.92 22.41
CA MET A 13 -0.22 -17.79 21.33
C MET A 13 -1.54 -18.37 21.81
N SER A 14 -2.65 -17.87 21.26
CA SER A 14 -3.95 -18.48 21.47
C SER A 14 -4.01 -19.71 20.62
N LEU A 15 -4.06 -20.89 21.21
CA LEU A 15 -4.20 -22.18 20.50
C LEU A 15 -5.36 -22.16 19.50
N ILE A 16 -6.40 -21.37 19.80
CA ILE A 16 -7.55 -21.16 18.90
C ILE A 16 -7.10 -20.38 17.65
N ASN A 17 -6.30 -19.33 17.78
CA ASN A 17 -5.82 -18.58 16.62
C ASN A 17 -4.86 -19.40 15.77
N ASP A 18 -4.04 -20.24 16.41
CA ASP A 18 -3.13 -21.13 15.69
C ASP A 18 -3.91 -22.22 14.94
N PHE A 19 -4.95 -22.77 15.56
CA PHE A 19 -5.86 -23.72 14.89
C PHE A 19 -6.64 -23.05 13.74
N LEU A 20 -7.18 -21.85 13.95
CA LEU A 20 -7.86 -21.10 12.89
C LEU A 20 -6.92 -20.73 11.73
N SER A 21 -5.66 -20.41 12.00
CA SER A 21 -4.67 -20.14 10.98
C SER A 21 -4.30 -21.36 10.13
N LEU A 22 -4.52 -22.57 10.63
CA LEU A 22 -4.34 -23.80 9.89
C LEU A 22 -5.48 -24.00 8.87
N ILE A 23 -6.71 -23.59 9.22
CA ILE A 23 -7.89 -23.73 8.35
C ILE A 23 -8.03 -22.52 7.41
N TYR A 24 -7.70 -21.31 7.90
CA TYR A 24 -7.77 -20.04 7.15
C TYR A 24 -6.42 -19.34 7.20
N PRO A 25 -5.42 -19.84 6.47
CA PRO A 25 -4.09 -19.23 6.47
C PRO A 25 -4.12 -17.85 5.82
N ARG A 26 -3.36 -16.91 6.40
CA ARG A 26 -3.18 -15.58 5.82
C ARG A 26 -2.39 -15.70 4.53
N GLN A 27 -2.90 -15.08 3.47
CA GLN A 27 -2.28 -15.11 2.15
C GLN A 27 -1.88 -13.71 1.69
N CYS A 28 -0.76 -13.65 0.99
CA CYS A 28 -0.28 -12.43 0.35
C CYS A 28 -1.31 -11.88 -0.64
N SER A 29 -1.63 -10.60 -0.52
CA SER A 29 -2.63 -9.94 -1.35
C SER A 29 -2.22 -9.78 -2.82
N ALA A 30 -0.94 -9.97 -3.13
CA ALA A 30 -0.41 -9.85 -4.49
C ALA A 30 -0.13 -11.19 -5.18
N CYS A 31 0.24 -12.27 -4.45
CA CYS A 31 0.64 -13.54 -5.06
C CYS A 31 -0.02 -14.77 -4.44
N ASN A 32 -0.91 -14.58 -3.46
CA ASN A 32 -1.63 -15.63 -2.72
C ASN A 32 -0.73 -16.65 -1.98
N ARG A 33 0.59 -16.42 -1.87
CA ARG A 33 1.48 -17.23 -1.04
C ARG A 33 1.12 -17.06 0.43
N LEU A 34 1.31 -18.10 1.23
CA LEU A 34 1.16 -18.04 2.68
C LEU A 34 2.11 -16.98 3.27
N LEU A 35 1.57 -16.18 4.18
CA LEU A 35 2.34 -15.15 4.88
C LEU A 35 3.02 -15.74 6.11
N TYR A 36 4.27 -15.34 6.33
CA TYR A 36 4.97 -15.60 7.59
C TYR A 36 4.40 -14.76 8.73
N ALA A 37 4.74 -15.10 9.96
CA ALA A 37 4.19 -14.45 11.17
C ALA A 37 4.42 -12.93 11.22
N HIS A 38 5.50 -12.45 10.63
CA HIS A 38 5.88 -11.02 10.59
C HIS A 38 5.34 -10.28 9.36
N GLU A 39 4.77 -10.99 8.39
CA GLU A 39 4.16 -10.40 7.20
C GLU A 39 2.68 -10.12 7.45
N THR A 40 2.16 -9.00 6.96
CA THR A 40 0.78 -8.56 7.20
C THR A 40 -0.12 -8.81 5.99
N HIS A 41 -0.05 -7.97 4.98
CA HIS A 41 -0.87 -8.04 3.76
C HIS A 41 -0.06 -8.48 2.53
N LEU A 42 1.22 -8.17 2.51
CA LEU A 42 2.16 -8.53 1.44
C LEU A 42 3.29 -9.39 2.00
N CYS A 43 3.70 -10.41 1.24
CA CYS A 43 4.95 -11.09 1.55
C CYS A 43 6.15 -10.21 1.17
N ASN A 44 7.28 -10.41 1.85
CA ASN A 44 8.50 -9.63 1.64
C ASN A 44 8.91 -9.57 0.16
N LEU A 45 8.78 -10.69 -0.57
CA LEU A 45 9.08 -10.73 -1.99
C LEU A 45 8.18 -9.78 -2.79
N CYS A 46 6.88 -9.78 -2.54
CA CYS A 46 5.95 -8.88 -3.23
C CYS A 46 6.17 -7.42 -2.81
N ALA A 47 6.39 -7.16 -1.53
CA ALA A 47 6.67 -5.80 -1.05
C ALA A 47 7.85 -5.14 -1.79
N VAL A 48 8.87 -5.93 -2.14
CA VAL A 48 10.05 -5.44 -2.90
C VAL A 48 9.84 -5.49 -4.41
N SER A 49 9.14 -6.52 -4.93
CA SER A 49 9.06 -6.79 -6.39
C SER A 49 7.81 -6.25 -7.07
N LEU A 50 6.93 -5.52 -6.37
CA LEU A 50 5.85 -4.79 -7.04
C LEU A 50 6.45 -3.75 -8.01
N PRO A 51 5.90 -3.62 -9.24
CA PRO A 51 6.45 -2.72 -10.24
C PRO A 51 6.27 -1.25 -9.79
N ARG A 52 7.36 -0.63 -9.36
CA ARG A 52 7.42 0.79 -9.02
C ARG A 52 7.39 1.62 -10.30
N SER A 53 6.75 2.80 -10.25
CA SER A 53 6.78 3.70 -11.40
C SER A 53 8.15 4.34 -11.61
N GLY A 54 8.85 4.60 -10.50
CA GLY A 54 10.13 5.31 -10.52
C GLY A 54 10.00 6.79 -10.87
N PHE A 55 8.77 7.36 -10.82
CA PHE A 55 8.54 8.78 -11.16
C PHE A 55 8.83 9.73 -9.99
N GLU A 56 9.14 9.19 -8.82
CA GLU A 56 9.48 9.97 -7.64
C GLU A 56 10.72 10.83 -7.90
N GLY A 57 10.54 12.14 -7.76
CA GLY A 57 11.63 13.12 -8.00
C GLY A 57 12.01 13.35 -9.45
N GLN A 58 11.37 12.69 -10.42
CA GLN A 58 11.60 12.91 -11.84
C GLN A 58 10.67 14.02 -12.34
N ARG A 59 11.26 15.04 -12.98
CA ARG A 59 10.54 16.08 -13.71
C ARG A 59 10.32 15.68 -15.15
N ASN A 60 9.23 16.17 -15.77
CA ASN A 60 8.83 15.87 -17.14
C ASN A 60 8.59 14.36 -17.39
N ASN A 61 8.14 13.64 -16.36
CA ASN A 61 7.78 12.26 -16.48
C ASN A 61 6.47 12.07 -17.30
N GLU A 62 6.15 10.85 -17.68
CA GLU A 62 4.98 10.54 -18.50
C GLU A 62 3.65 10.98 -17.88
N LEU A 63 3.54 10.97 -16.54
CA LEU A 63 2.34 11.45 -15.86
C LEU A 63 2.19 12.96 -15.96
N GLU A 64 3.26 13.72 -15.79
CA GLU A 64 3.24 15.19 -15.96
C GLU A 64 2.82 15.57 -17.38
N LEU A 65 3.28 14.82 -18.38
CA LEU A 65 2.90 15.05 -19.78
C LEU A 65 1.38 14.85 -20.03
N ILE A 66 0.72 13.95 -19.29
CA ILE A 66 -0.74 13.78 -19.40
C ILE A 66 -1.49 15.05 -18.94
N PHE A 67 -0.97 15.77 -17.97
CA PHE A 67 -1.57 17.00 -17.45
C PHE A 67 -1.13 18.24 -18.24
N ALA A 68 -0.04 18.17 -19.02
CA ALA A 68 0.49 19.29 -19.78
C ALA A 68 -0.56 19.92 -20.69
N GLY A 69 -0.75 21.22 -20.60
CA GLY A 69 -1.75 21.97 -21.37
C GLY A 69 -3.20 21.83 -20.91
N ARG A 70 -3.49 21.01 -19.89
CA ARG A 70 -4.83 20.81 -19.33
C ARG A 70 -5.01 21.45 -17.96
N VAL A 71 -4.07 21.15 -17.08
CA VAL A 71 -4.09 21.64 -15.70
C VAL A 71 -2.65 21.99 -15.29
N PRO A 72 -2.41 23.15 -14.66
CA PRO A 72 -1.09 23.44 -14.10
C PRO A 72 -0.85 22.52 -12.90
N VAL A 73 0.04 21.54 -13.07
CA VAL A 73 0.54 20.69 -11.98
C VAL A 73 2.03 20.97 -11.81
N GLU A 74 2.47 21.06 -10.57
CA GLU A 74 3.87 21.30 -10.27
C GLU A 74 4.70 20.01 -10.38
N ALA A 75 4.13 18.89 -9.95
CA ALA A 75 4.70 17.57 -10.11
C ALA A 75 3.59 16.52 -10.19
N ALA A 76 3.83 15.41 -10.89
CA ALA A 76 2.96 14.25 -10.87
C ALA A 76 3.79 12.99 -10.65
N THR A 77 3.31 12.10 -9.79
CA THR A 77 3.98 10.86 -9.50
C THR A 77 2.98 9.74 -9.24
N SER A 78 3.42 8.49 -9.32
CA SER A 78 2.61 7.31 -8.98
C SER A 78 3.48 6.29 -8.26
N PHE A 79 2.86 5.49 -7.40
CA PHE A 79 3.56 4.47 -6.65
C PHE A 79 3.88 3.24 -7.49
N LEU A 80 2.88 2.72 -8.21
CA LEU A 80 2.98 1.46 -8.93
C LEU A 80 2.52 1.62 -10.38
N LEU A 81 3.15 0.87 -11.27
CA LEU A 81 2.69 0.68 -12.63
C LEU A 81 1.57 -0.37 -12.65
N PHE A 82 0.50 -0.06 -13.38
CA PHE A 82 -0.62 -0.98 -13.54
C PHE A 82 -0.38 -1.90 -14.73
N GLU A 83 -0.37 -3.21 -14.46
CA GLU A 83 -0.34 -4.25 -15.48
C GLU A 83 -1.61 -5.10 -15.39
N LYS A 84 -2.26 -5.33 -16.52
CA LYS A 84 -3.40 -6.26 -16.59
C LYS A 84 -2.92 -7.66 -16.20
N THR A 85 -3.75 -8.38 -15.42
CA THR A 85 -3.44 -9.72 -14.89
C THR A 85 -2.24 -9.79 -13.94
N GLY A 86 -1.60 -8.65 -13.65
CA GLY A 86 -0.46 -8.54 -12.76
C GLY A 86 -0.82 -8.51 -11.27
N ARG A 87 0.21 -8.55 -10.43
CA ARG A 87 0.09 -8.49 -8.96
C ARG A 87 -0.57 -7.20 -8.46
N VAL A 88 -0.32 -6.07 -9.13
CA VAL A 88 -0.93 -4.77 -8.81
C VAL A 88 -2.44 -4.82 -8.99
N GLN A 89 -2.93 -5.47 -10.04
CA GLN A 89 -4.37 -5.65 -10.25
C GLN A 89 -5.00 -6.45 -9.12
N GLN A 90 -4.36 -7.53 -8.64
CA GLN A 90 -4.86 -8.33 -7.51
C GLN A 90 -4.95 -7.51 -6.22
N VAL A 91 -3.91 -6.74 -5.91
CA VAL A 91 -3.88 -5.82 -4.77
C VAL A 91 -5.02 -4.79 -4.85
N LEU A 92 -5.16 -4.12 -5.99
CA LEU A 92 -6.23 -3.13 -6.21
C LEU A 92 -7.62 -3.77 -6.13
N HIS A 93 -7.77 -5.01 -6.59
CA HIS A 93 -9.03 -5.75 -6.51
C HIS A 93 -9.41 -6.03 -5.05
N LYS A 94 -8.47 -6.46 -4.21
CA LYS A 94 -8.71 -6.68 -2.78
C LYS A 94 -9.13 -5.39 -2.07
N ILE A 95 -8.44 -4.29 -2.33
CA ILE A 95 -8.80 -2.98 -1.77
C ILE A 95 -10.20 -2.55 -2.21
N LYS A 96 -10.54 -2.71 -3.49
CA LYS A 96 -11.80 -2.20 -4.06
C LYS A 96 -13.02 -3.07 -3.77
N TYR A 97 -12.86 -4.38 -3.70
CA TYR A 97 -13.98 -5.33 -3.69
C TYR A 97 -14.02 -6.25 -2.46
N HIS A 98 -12.91 -6.38 -1.74
CA HIS A 98 -12.87 -7.14 -0.49
C HIS A 98 -12.77 -6.26 0.75
N GLY A 99 -12.80 -4.93 0.58
CA GLY A 99 -12.82 -3.99 1.69
C GLY A 99 -11.51 -3.94 2.49
N ASP A 100 -10.38 -4.35 1.90
CA ASP A 100 -9.08 -4.41 2.59
C ASP A 100 -8.50 -3.00 2.76
N LYS A 101 -9.02 -2.29 3.76
CA LYS A 101 -8.58 -0.94 4.12
C LYS A 101 -7.14 -0.93 4.63
N ASP A 102 -6.76 -1.94 5.41
CA ASP A 102 -5.44 -2.00 6.03
C ASP A 102 -4.35 -2.20 4.98
N LEU A 103 -4.64 -2.97 3.93
CA LEU A 103 -3.75 -3.08 2.75
C LEU A 103 -3.55 -1.72 2.05
N ALA A 104 -4.63 -0.92 1.90
CA ALA A 104 -4.51 0.42 1.31
C ALA A 104 -3.60 1.31 2.16
N GLN A 105 -3.77 1.28 3.49
CA GLN A 105 -2.92 2.03 4.42
C GLN A 105 -1.47 1.55 4.41
N GLU A 106 -1.23 0.24 4.32
CA GLU A 106 0.12 -0.31 4.22
C GLU A 106 0.84 0.20 2.95
N LEU A 107 0.14 0.18 1.81
CA LEU A 107 0.68 0.73 0.56
C LEU A 107 0.94 2.23 0.65
N GLY A 108 0.03 2.99 1.27
CA GLY A 108 0.22 4.43 1.49
C GLY A 108 1.44 4.72 2.36
N LYS A 109 1.64 3.96 3.44
CA LYS A 109 2.84 4.06 4.28
C LYS A 109 4.13 3.71 3.53
N MET A 110 4.08 2.71 2.65
CA MET A 110 5.23 2.35 1.81
C MET A 110 5.58 3.51 0.88
N TYR A 111 4.59 4.04 0.17
CA TYR A 111 4.80 5.14 -0.76
C TYR A 111 5.20 6.44 -0.06
N GLY A 112 4.57 6.77 1.05
CA GLY A 112 4.93 7.93 1.85
C GLY A 112 6.40 7.94 2.32
N ARG A 113 6.96 6.75 2.64
CA ARG A 113 8.39 6.63 2.97
C ARG A 113 9.29 6.87 1.76
N GLU A 114 8.89 6.43 0.56
CA GLU A 114 9.63 6.68 -0.68
C GLU A 114 9.60 8.18 -1.03
N LEU A 115 8.43 8.84 -0.84
CA LEU A 115 8.25 10.26 -1.09
C LEU A 115 8.98 11.15 -0.08
N ALA A 116 9.04 10.78 1.18
CA ALA A 116 9.67 11.57 2.24
C ALA A 116 11.18 11.84 1.99
N GLY A 117 11.83 11.02 1.15
CA GLY A 117 13.21 11.23 0.72
C GLY A 117 13.38 12.18 -0.47
N GLN A 118 12.28 12.67 -1.07
CA GLN A 118 12.31 13.43 -2.31
C GLN A 118 12.22 14.94 -2.06
N ALA A 119 13.32 15.66 -2.25
CA ALA A 119 13.35 17.12 -2.14
C ALA A 119 12.45 17.84 -3.18
N SER A 120 12.07 17.16 -4.26
CA SER A 120 11.26 17.71 -5.36
C SER A 120 9.80 18.01 -4.99
N LEU A 121 9.28 17.41 -3.91
CA LEU A 121 7.91 17.64 -3.46
C LEU A 121 7.73 18.88 -2.60
N GLY A 122 8.84 19.51 -2.16
CA GLY A 122 8.80 20.69 -1.33
C GLY A 122 8.08 20.47 0.01
N GLU A 123 7.55 21.53 0.60
CA GLU A 123 6.72 21.48 1.80
C GLU A 123 5.27 21.16 1.44
N LEU A 124 4.80 19.96 1.84
CA LEU A 124 3.40 19.57 1.67
C LEU A 124 2.57 20.18 2.81
N HIS A 125 1.68 21.10 2.48
CA HIS A 125 0.79 21.74 3.45
C HIS A 125 -0.49 20.96 3.67
N MET A 126 -0.95 20.19 2.67
CA MET A 126 -2.22 19.49 2.72
C MET A 126 -2.21 18.28 1.77
N ILE A 127 -2.86 17.21 2.19
CA ILE A 127 -3.18 16.03 1.35
C ILE A 127 -4.69 15.99 1.17
N ILE A 128 -5.16 15.99 -0.07
CA ILE A 128 -6.59 15.98 -0.39
C ILE A 128 -6.90 14.67 -1.14
N PRO A 129 -7.56 13.71 -0.49
CA PRO A 129 -7.96 12.48 -1.16
C PRO A 129 -9.05 12.75 -2.19
N VAL A 130 -9.00 12.02 -3.32
CA VAL A 130 -10.05 12.08 -4.32
C VAL A 130 -11.37 11.59 -3.69
N PRO A 131 -12.45 12.39 -3.74
CA PRO A 131 -13.72 12.01 -3.14
C PRO A 131 -14.34 10.83 -3.88
N LEU A 132 -14.96 9.92 -3.14
CA LEU A 132 -15.68 8.78 -3.70
C LEU A 132 -17.18 9.08 -3.76
N HIS A 133 -17.82 8.74 -4.88
CA HIS A 133 -19.26 8.88 -5.02
C HIS A 133 -20.02 8.12 -3.90
N PRO A 134 -21.07 8.67 -3.27
CA PRO A 134 -21.78 8.08 -2.12
C PRO A 134 -22.21 6.63 -2.32
N LYS A 135 -22.70 6.28 -3.51
CA LYS A 135 -23.07 4.90 -3.86
C LYS A 135 -21.85 3.95 -3.76
N LYS A 136 -20.70 4.38 -4.29
CA LYS A 136 -19.47 3.58 -4.24
C LYS A 136 -18.89 3.50 -2.82
N LEU A 137 -19.02 4.56 -2.04
CA LEU A 137 -18.63 4.55 -0.63
C LEU A 137 -19.47 3.53 0.16
N LYS A 138 -20.78 3.47 -0.09
CA LYS A 138 -21.67 2.47 0.54
C LYS A 138 -21.33 1.03 0.10
N GLU A 139 -20.99 0.82 -1.17
CA GLU A 139 -20.59 -0.50 -1.70
C GLU A 139 -19.25 -0.98 -1.13
N ARG A 140 -18.28 -0.08 -0.97
CA ARG A 140 -16.90 -0.40 -0.58
C ARG A 140 -16.64 -0.30 0.92
N GLY A 141 -17.50 0.42 1.65
CA GLY A 141 -17.38 0.67 3.08
C GLY A 141 -16.39 1.77 3.46
N PHE A 142 -15.50 2.20 2.55
CA PHE A 142 -14.51 3.25 2.80
C PHE A 142 -14.04 3.91 1.48
N ASN A 143 -13.41 5.09 1.61
CA ASN A 143 -12.72 5.74 0.50
C ASN A 143 -11.27 5.24 0.39
N GLN A 144 -10.93 4.60 -0.74
CA GLN A 144 -9.60 4.02 -0.96
C GLN A 144 -8.50 5.08 -1.02
N SER A 145 -8.81 6.25 -1.61
CA SER A 145 -7.84 7.35 -1.68
C SER A 145 -7.53 7.93 -0.30
N GLU A 146 -8.55 8.02 0.58
CA GLU A 146 -8.38 8.45 1.97
C GLU A 146 -7.58 7.43 2.80
N ALA A 147 -7.82 6.13 2.59
CA ALA A 147 -7.09 5.08 3.29
C ALA A 147 -5.63 4.99 2.85
N PHE A 148 -5.34 5.37 1.60
CA PHE A 148 -3.99 5.39 1.05
C PHE A 148 -3.21 6.65 1.47
N ALA A 149 -3.88 7.82 1.59
CA ALA A 149 -3.27 9.09 2.00
C ALA A 149 -2.82 9.08 3.48
#